data_70d8d0400b4aa2369ef76029e900d698
#
_entry.id   70d8d0400b4aa2369ef76029e900d698
#
_cell.length_a   1.000
_cell.length_b   1.000
_cell.length_c   1.000
_cell.angle_alpha   90.00
_cell.angle_beta   90.00
_cell.angle_gamma   90.00
#
_symmetry.space_group_name_H-M   'P 1'
#
loop_
_entity.id
_entity.type
_entity.pdbx_description
1 polymer ?
#
loop_
_entity_poly.entity_id
_entity_poly.type
_entity_poly.pdbx_seq_one_letter_code
_entity_poly.pdbx_strand_id
1 'polypeptide(L)'
;VTSVLLKLSRRRRYQVREITLDMAPNMEQIARICFPAAKRVTDRFHVQKLAYEAVQEMRVKARWEALDEESTQIAYAKACGKMYHAPVFANGDTRKQLLARSIYLLYKKESLWTQSQRIRAEILFKEYPDIKKGYYLSMRLGLIYHQCKFKDIALTRLARWYDEVDKSGFLTFGRVARSIQTHYLDIINFFERRATNAEAESFNAKIKAFRAQFRGVRDRAFFLYRLAKL
;
A
#
# COMPACT_ATOMS: atom_id res chain seq x y z
N VAL A 1 4.87 -18.00 17.80
CA VAL A 1 3.44 -17.96 17.45
C VAL A 1 2.89 -19.37 17.26
N THR A 2 3.49 -20.21 16.40
CA THR A 2 3.03 -21.58 16.10
C THR A 2 2.83 -22.42 17.37
N SER A 3 3.80 -22.43 18.29
CA SER A 3 3.73 -23.19 19.55
C SER A 3 2.55 -22.78 20.45
N VAL A 4 2.16 -21.52 20.40
CA VAL A 4 0.99 -21.01 21.16
C VAL A 4 -0.31 -21.45 20.48
N LEU A 5 -0.40 -21.32 19.17
CA LEU A 5 -1.59 -21.70 18.41
C LEU A 5 -1.84 -23.22 18.44
N LEU A 6 -0.80 -24.03 18.47
CA LEU A 6 -0.90 -25.49 18.60
C LEU A 6 -1.40 -25.96 19.97
N LYS A 7 -1.42 -25.11 21.02
CA LYS A 7 -2.09 -25.41 22.30
C LYS A 7 -3.61 -25.46 22.18
N LEU A 8 -4.19 -24.84 21.13
CA LEU A 8 -5.61 -24.99 20.83
C LEU A 8 -5.90 -26.44 20.41
N SER A 9 -7.00 -27.00 20.88
CA SER A 9 -7.40 -28.35 20.50
C SER A 9 -7.51 -28.51 18.99
N ARG A 10 -7.21 -29.70 18.46
CA ARG A 10 -7.33 -30.02 17.04
C ARG A 10 -8.73 -29.67 16.52
N ARG A 11 -9.78 -30.02 17.29
CA ARG A 11 -11.17 -29.70 16.94
C ARG A 11 -11.38 -28.20 16.69
N ARG A 12 -10.91 -27.34 17.59
CA ARG A 12 -11.03 -25.87 17.43
C ARG A 12 -10.28 -25.36 16.22
N ARG A 13 -9.06 -25.86 15.98
CA ARG A 13 -8.25 -25.44 14.84
C ARG A 13 -8.88 -25.83 13.50
N TYR A 14 -9.55 -26.99 13.41
CA TYR A 14 -10.26 -27.45 12.22
C TYR A 14 -11.62 -26.76 12.01
N GLN A 15 -12.16 -26.10 13.03
CA GLN A 15 -13.38 -25.29 12.92
C GLN A 15 -13.11 -23.91 12.28
N VAL A 16 -11.86 -23.46 12.22
CA VAL A 16 -11.50 -22.21 11.55
C VAL A 16 -11.71 -22.39 10.05
N ARG A 17 -12.60 -21.61 9.49
CA ARG A 17 -12.98 -21.71 8.05
C ARG A 17 -12.16 -20.81 7.18
N GLU A 18 -11.71 -19.65 7.71
CA GLU A 18 -11.02 -18.63 6.95
C GLU A 18 -10.00 -17.91 7.82
N ILE A 19 -8.85 -17.56 7.23
CA ILE A 19 -7.80 -16.75 7.86
C ILE A 19 -7.39 -15.66 6.88
N THR A 20 -7.51 -14.41 7.32
CA THR A 20 -7.00 -13.28 6.56
C THR A 20 -5.57 -12.97 6.97
N LEU A 21 -4.69 -12.87 6.00
CA LEU A 21 -3.24 -12.70 6.19
C LEU A 21 -2.72 -11.55 5.31
N ASP A 22 -1.55 -11.03 5.68
CA ASP A 22 -0.69 -10.34 4.73
C ASP A 22 0.03 -11.36 3.81
N MET A 23 0.81 -10.87 2.86
CA MET A 23 1.57 -11.71 1.93
C MET A 23 2.93 -12.16 2.49
N ALA A 24 3.09 -12.21 3.83
CA ALA A 24 4.34 -12.63 4.45
C ALA A 24 4.45 -14.17 4.48
N PRO A 25 5.52 -14.77 3.93
CA PRO A 25 5.66 -16.23 3.83
C PRO A 25 5.59 -16.96 5.17
N ASN A 26 6.11 -16.36 6.24
CA ASN A 26 6.07 -16.91 7.59
C ASN A 26 4.64 -17.00 8.13
N MET A 27 3.78 -16.04 7.83
CA MET A 27 2.37 -16.05 8.25
C MET A 27 1.59 -17.10 7.49
N GLU A 28 1.87 -17.28 6.20
CA GLU A 28 1.31 -18.35 5.39
C GLU A 28 1.67 -19.73 5.93
N GLN A 29 2.94 -19.95 6.29
CA GLN A 29 3.39 -21.20 6.88
C GLN A 29 2.71 -21.49 8.22
N ILE A 30 2.58 -20.47 9.10
CA ILE A 30 1.86 -20.60 10.37
C ILE A 30 0.41 -21.00 10.13
N ALA A 31 -0.28 -20.38 9.18
CA ALA A 31 -1.66 -20.68 8.84
C ALA A 31 -1.81 -22.12 8.37
N ARG A 32 -0.93 -22.60 7.48
CA ARG A 32 -0.95 -23.99 6.98
C ARG A 32 -0.78 -25.01 8.10
N ILE A 33 0.17 -24.77 9.01
CA ILE A 33 0.47 -25.70 10.12
C ILE A 33 -0.63 -25.69 11.17
N CYS A 34 -1.09 -24.50 11.57
CA CYS A 34 -2.01 -24.37 12.70
C CYS A 34 -3.47 -24.59 12.31
N PHE A 35 -3.86 -24.25 11.08
CA PHE A 35 -5.25 -24.25 10.61
C PHE A 35 -5.37 -24.86 9.21
N PRO A 36 -5.06 -26.15 9.05
CA PRO A 36 -4.95 -26.79 7.74
C PRO A 36 -6.27 -26.85 6.95
N ALA A 37 -7.42 -26.76 7.62
CA ALA A 37 -8.75 -26.72 6.98
C ALA A 37 -9.22 -25.31 6.63
N ALA A 38 -8.48 -24.27 7.06
CA ALA A 38 -8.89 -22.91 6.83
C ALA A 38 -8.49 -22.43 5.43
N LYS A 39 -9.42 -21.71 4.78
CA LYS A 39 -9.18 -21.01 3.54
C LYS A 39 -8.36 -19.75 3.83
N ARG A 40 -7.25 -19.56 3.13
CA ARG A 40 -6.45 -18.36 3.28
C ARG A 40 -6.99 -17.25 2.38
N VAL A 41 -7.02 -16.04 2.89
CA VAL A 41 -7.43 -14.83 2.19
C VAL A 41 -6.35 -13.78 2.37
N THR A 42 -5.88 -13.21 1.26
CA THR A 42 -4.96 -12.06 1.32
C THR A 42 -5.74 -10.79 1.60
N ASP A 43 -5.27 -10.01 2.59
CA ASP A 43 -5.88 -8.74 2.91
C ASP A 43 -5.70 -7.74 1.76
N ARG A 44 -6.82 -7.18 1.32
CA ARG A 44 -6.87 -6.20 0.22
C ARG A 44 -6.01 -4.96 0.47
N PHE A 45 -5.87 -4.54 1.73
CA PHE A 45 -5.08 -3.35 2.07
C PHE A 45 -3.60 -3.56 1.76
N HIS A 46 -3.08 -4.77 1.99
CA HIS A 46 -1.70 -5.11 1.66
C HIS A 46 -1.49 -5.14 0.13
N VAL A 47 -2.43 -5.65 -0.63
CA VAL A 47 -2.36 -5.63 -2.10
C VAL A 47 -2.40 -4.20 -2.64
N GLN A 48 -3.34 -3.38 -2.14
CA GLN A 48 -3.44 -1.97 -2.53
C GLN A 48 -2.20 -1.17 -2.15
N LYS A 49 -1.61 -1.46 -0.99
CA LYS A 49 -0.37 -0.83 -0.52
C LYS A 49 0.78 -1.03 -1.51
N LEU A 50 0.96 -2.23 -2.08
CA LEU A 50 1.98 -2.48 -3.10
C LEU A 50 1.84 -1.55 -4.31
N ALA A 51 0.60 -1.34 -4.79
CA ALA A 51 0.36 -0.44 -5.92
C ALA A 51 0.63 1.03 -5.56
N TYR A 52 0.30 1.45 -4.35
CA TYR A 52 0.66 2.78 -3.86
C TYR A 52 2.16 2.97 -3.75
N GLU A 53 2.87 1.99 -3.22
CA GLU A 53 4.33 2.03 -3.09
C GLU A 53 5.00 2.10 -4.47
N ALA A 54 4.47 1.40 -5.49
CA ALA A 54 4.96 1.50 -6.85
C ALA A 54 4.85 2.93 -7.42
N VAL A 55 3.72 3.61 -7.20
CA VAL A 55 3.54 5.02 -7.60
C VAL A 55 4.51 5.93 -6.84
N GLN A 56 4.68 5.70 -5.54
CA GLN A 56 5.61 6.50 -4.73
C GLN A 56 7.06 6.31 -5.16
N GLU A 57 7.45 5.11 -5.55
CA GLU A 57 8.79 4.86 -6.09
C GLU A 57 9.03 5.65 -7.38
N MET A 58 8.06 5.68 -8.30
CA MET A 58 8.13 6.49 -9.52
C MET A 58 8.27 7.99 -9.18
N ARG A 59 7.47 8.49 -8.23
CA ARG A 59 7.54 9.88 -7.75
C ARG A 59 8.88 10.19 -7.11
N VAL A 60 9.39 9.29 -6.28
CA VAL A 60 10.69 9.47 -5.60
C VAL A 60 11.82 9.51 -6.61
N LYS A 61 11.82 8.63 -7.61
CA LYS A 61 12.79 8.64 -8.70
C LYS A 61 12.78 9.99 -9.42
N ALA A 62 11.62 10.45 -9.86
CA ALA A 62 11.49 11.76 -10.52
C ALA A 62 11.96 12.92 -9.63
N ARG A 63 11.76 12.81 -8.30
CA ARG A 63 12.25 13.83 -7.35
C ARG A 63 13.77 13.85 -7.26
N TRP A 64 14.43 12.71 -7.27
CA TRP A 64 15.89 12.64 -7.28
C TRP A 64 16.46 13.24 -8.56
N GLU A 65 15.88 12.91 -9.71
CA GLU A 65 16.24 13.49 -11.02
C GLU A 65 16.11 15.02 -10.99
N ALA A 66 14.99 15.54 -10.45
CA ALA A 66 14.79 16.99 -10.32
C ALA A 66 15.79 17.67 -9.37
N LEU A 67 16.25 16.99 -8.32
CA LEU A 67 17.27 17.50 -7.40
C LEU A 67 18.66 17.55 -8.06
N ASP A 68 19.00 16.52 -8.83
CA ASP A 68 20.28 16.43 -9.55
C ASP A 68 20.35 17.49 -10.66
N GLU A 69 19.26 17.69 -11.40
CA GLU A 69 19.14 18.77 -12.38
C GLU A 69 19.32 20.15 -11.73
N GLU A 70 18.63 20.41 -10.61
CA GLU A 70 18.72 21.68 -9.89
C GLU A 70 20.15 21.91 -9.37
N SER A 71 20.81 20.88 -8.83
CA SER A 71 22.19 20.96 -8.36
C SER A 71 23.15 21.32 -9.49
N THR A 72 22.96 20.75 -10.67
CA THR A 72 23.75 21.05 -11.87
C THR A 72 23.52 22.50 -12.32
N GLN A 73 22.28 22.98 -12.32
CA GLN A 73 21.95 24.37 -12.69
C GLN A 73 22.52 25.38 -11.72
N ILE A 74 22.51 25.08 -10.41
CA ILE A 74 23.14 25.92 -9.37
C ILE A 74 24.66 26.03 -9.61
N ALA A 75 25.31 24.89 -9.86
CA ALA A 75 26.77 24.87 -10.11
C ALA A 75 27.12 25.68 -11.37
N TYR A 76 26.35 25.54 -12.43
CA TYR A 76 26.53 26.31 -13.66
C TYR A 76 26.32 27.80 -13.44
N ALA A 77 25.24 28.21 -12.77
CA ALA A 77 25.00 29.63 -12.45
C ALA A 77 26.14 30.25 -11.63
N LYS A 78 26.61 29.49 -10.63
CA LYS A 78 27.77 29.92 -9.82
C LYS A 78 29.05 30.10 -10.64
N ALA A 79 29.34 29.19 -11.56
CA ALA A 79 30.47 29.28 -12.46
C ALA A 79 30.38 30.50 -13.38
N CYS A 80 29.16 30.91 -13.74
CA CYS A 80 28.88 32.11 -14.55
C CYS A 80 28.76 33.41 -13.71
N GLY A 81 29.01 33.38 -12.40
CA GLY A 81 28.84 34.53 -11.52
C GLY A 81 27.39 35.01 -11.36
N LYS A 82 26.42 34.15 -11.62
CA LYS A 82 24.97 34.43 -11.56
C LYS A 82 24.31 33.77 -10.36
N MET A 83 23.27 34.43 -9.84
CA MET A 83 22.41 33.81 -8.83
C MET A 83 21.40 32.87 -9.52
N TYR A 84 21.25 31.66 -9.01
CA TYR A 84 20.23 30.71 -9.49
C TYR A 84 18.87 31.01 -8.86
N HIS A 85 17.85 31.08 -9.69
CA HIS A 85 16.46 31.18 -9.28
C HIS A 85 15.70 29.97 -9.82
N ALA A 86 15.18 29.11 -8.91
CA ALA A 86 14.42 27.95 -9.32
C ALA A 86 13.12 28.35 -10.02
N PRO A 87 12.83 27.84 -11.23
CA PRO A 87 11.55 28.04 -11.88
C PRO A 87 10.39 27.51 -11.01
N VAL A 88 9.29 28.26 -10.97
CA VAL A 88 8.08 27.91 -10.23
C VAL A 88 6.92 27.67 -11.16
N PHE A 89 6.06 26.70 -10.85
CA PHE A 89 4.81 26.46 -11.53
C PHE A 89 3.74 27.48 -11.10
N ALA A 90 2.60 27.48 -11.80
CA ALA A 90 1.49 28.41 -11.53
C ALA A 90 0.95 28.35 -10.10
N ASN A 91 1.17 27.24 -9.37
CA ASN A 91 0.80 27.10 -7.96
C ASN A 91 1.90 27.51 -6.96
N GLY A 92 3.01 28.10 -7.46
CA GLY A 92 4.14 28.51 -6.65
C GLY A 92 5.12 27.41 -6.21
N ASP A 93 4.88 26.15 -6.59
CA ASP A 93 5.83 25.07 -6.30
C ASP A 93 6.98 25.08 -7.31
N THR A 94 8.21 24.86 -6.84
CA THR A 94 9.31 24.44 -7.72
C THR A 94 9.13 22.96 -8.08
N ARG A 95 9.87 22.44 -9.09
CA ARG A 95 9.79 21.04 -9.52
C ARG A 95 9.98 20.06 -8.35
N LYS A 96 11.00 20.25 -7.52
CA LYS A 96 11.25 19.42 -6.33
C LYS A 96 10.14 19.53 -5.27
N GLN A 97 9.53 20.71 -5.12
CA GLN A 97 8.42 20.94 -4.18
C GLN A 97 7.13 20.31 -4.67
N LEU A 98 6.82 20.40 -5.96
CA LEU A 98 5.70 19.74 -6.60
C LEU A 98 5.74 18.23 -6.30
N LEU A 99 6.88 17.58 -6.57
CA LEU A 99 7.06 16.16 -6.32
C LEU A 99 7.01 15.81 -4.83
N ALA A 100 7.63 16.62 -3.95
CA ALA A 100 7.60 16.39 -2.51
C ALA A 100 6.19 16.49 -1.92
N ARG A 101 5.43 17.53 -2.32
CA ARG A 101 4.09 17.81 -1.78
C ARG A 101 2.98 16.94 -2.38
N SER A 102 3.30 16.15 -3.41
CA SER A 102 2.33 15.28 -4.10
C SER A 102 2.15 13.91 -3.42
N ILE A 103 2.86 13.58 -2.36
CA ILE A 103 2.79 12.29 -1.68
C ILE A 103 1.34 11.89 -1.39
N TYR A 104 0.62 12.71 -0.62
CA TYR A 104 -0.69 12.34 -0.09
C TYR A 104 -1.80 12.32 -1.13
N LEU A 105 -1.71 13.14 -2.19
CA LEU A 105 -2.72 13.13 -3.25
C LEU A 105 -2.69 11.82 -4.05
N LEU A 106 -1.51 11.21 -4.20
CA LEU A 106 -1.34 9.94 -4.94
C LEU A 106 -1.88 8.70 -4.19
N TYR A 107 -2.18 8.82 -2.90
CA TYR A 107 -2.89 7.78 -2.12
C TYR A 107 -4.41 7.93 -2.14
N LYS A 108 -4.93 9.04 -2.67
CA LYS A 108 -6.36 9.37 -2.61
C LYS A 108 -7.00 9.27 -3.99
N LYS A 109 -8.30 8.93 -4.01
CA LYS A 109 -9.13 9.11 -5.20
C LYS A 109 -9.27 10.60 -5.50
N GLU A 110 -9.40 10.97 -6.76
CA GLU A 110 -9.58 12.36 -7.22
C GLU A 110 -10.76 13.07 -6.54
N SER A 111 -11.85 12.33 -6.27
CA SER A 111 -13.02 12.86 -5.56
C SER A 111 -12.74 13.30 -4.12
N LEU A 112 -11.64 12.83 -3.53
CA LEU A 112 -11.23 13.15 -2.15
C LEU A 112 -10.12 14.21 -2.10
N TRP A 113 -9.72 14.76 -3.24
CA TRP A 113 -8.71 15.82 -3.27
C TRP A 113 -9.30 17.14 -2.82
N THR A 114 -8.54 17.86 -1.99
CA THR A 114 -8.79 19.28 -1.74
C THR A 114 -8.53 20.10 -3.01
N GLN A 115 -9.03 21.33 -3.06
CA GLN A 115 -8.78 22.21 -4.21
C GLN A 115 -7.27 22.39 -4.48
N SER A 116 -6.47 22.60 -3.46
CA SER A 116 -5.00 22.70 -3.58
C SER A 116 -4.36 21.42 -4.12
N GLN A 117 -4.87 20.23 -3.71
CA GLN A 117 -4.39 18.95 -4.23
C GLN A 117 -4.78 18.75 -5.69
N ARG A 118 -5.95 19.21 -6.11
CA ARG A 118 -6.43 19.12 -7.49
C ARG A 118 -5.54 19.94 -8.43
N ILE A 119 -5.30 21.21 -8.09
CA ILE A 119 -4.39 22.09 -8.86
C ILE A 119 -3.00 21.47 -8.97
N ARG A 120 -2.47 20.93 -7.84
CA ARG A 120 -1.16 20.29 -7.83
C ARG A 120 -1.13 19.03 -8.69
N ALA A 121 -2.19 18.21 -8.67
CA ALA A 121 -2.30 17.01 -9.47
C ALA A 121 -2.33 17.32 -10.96
N GLU A 122 -3.04 18.37 -11.40
CA GLU A 122 -3.09 18.80 -12.78
C GLU A 122 -1.68 19.14 -13.31
N ILE A 123 -0.93 19.93 -12.55
CA ILE A 123 0.45 20.26 -12.88
C ILE A 123 1.33 19.00 -12.88
N LEU A 124 1.26 18.20 -11.82
CA LEU A 124 2.05 16.97 -11.70
C LEU A 124 1.82 16.03 -12.87
N PHE A 125 0.58 15.81 -13.24
CA PHE A 125 0.21 14.88 -14.31
C PHE A 125 0.50 15.38 -15.73
N LYS A 126 0.61 16.69 -15.89
CA LYS A 126 1.09 17.32 -17.12
C LYS A 126 2.60 17.15 -17.27
N GLU A 127 3.35 17.42 -16.19
CA GLU A 127 4.83 17.37 -16.19
C GLU A 127 5.37 15.91 -16.13
N TYR A 128 4.62 15.01 -15.48
CA TYR A 128 5.01 13.62 -15.27
C TYR A 128 3.92 12.63 -15.71
N PRO A 129 3.74 12.43 -17.04
CA PRO A 129 2.70 11.55 -17.60
C PRO A 129 2.80 10.10 -17.09
N ASP A 130 4.01 9.62 -16.79
CA ASP A 130 4.22 8.27 -16.26
C ASP A 130 3.71 8.13 -14.82
N ILE A 131 3.89 9.15 -13.98
CA ILE A 131 3.28 9.17 -12.63
C ILE A 131 1.75 9.16 -12.74
N LYS A 132 1.17 9.89 -13.71
CA LYS A 132 -0.26 9.85 -14.01
C LYS A 132 -0.72 8.44 -14.36
N LYS A 133 -0.03 7.77 -15.29
CA LYS A 133 -0.36 6.38 -15.69
C LYS A 133 -0.25 5.43 -14.50
N GLY A 134 0.83 5.52 -13.71
CA GLY A 134 1.01 4.73 -12.49
C GLY A 134 -0.10 4.97 -11.47
N TYR A 135 -0.50 6.23 -11.26
CA TYR A 135 -1.63 6.57 -10.38
C TYR A 135 -2.92 5.87 -10.82
N TYR A 136 -3.26 5.91 -12.11
CA TYR A 136 -4.46 5.24 -12.59
C TYR A 136 -4.39 3.71 -12.51
N LEU A 137 -3.23 3.10 -12.74
CA LEU A 137 -3.03 1.66 -12.52
C LEU A 137 -3.29 1.29 -11.05
N SER A 138 -2.78 2.09 -10.11
CA SER A 138 -3.03 1.91 -8.68
C SER A 138 -4.51 2.07 -8.31
N MET A 139 -5.18 3.10 -8.83
CA MET A 139 -6.60 3.34 -8.57
C MET A 139 -7.48 2.22 -9.16
N ARG A 140 -7.17 1.71 -10.35
CA ARG A 140 -7.92 0.60 -10.98
C ARG A 140 -7.83 -0.68 -10.17
N LEU A 141 -6.66 -1.01 -9.63
CA LEU A 141 -6.53 -2.17 -8.73
C LEU A 141 -7.47 -2.02 -7.53
N GLY A 142 -7.52 -0.84 -6.90
CA GLY A 142 -8.44 -0.55 -5.81
C GLY A 142 -9.91 -0.65 -6.20
N LEU A 143 -10.26 -0.24 -7.42
CA LEU A 143 -11.63 -0.35 -7.94
C LEU A 143 -12.06 -1.81 -8.13
N ILE A 144 -11.16 -2.71 -8.56
CA ILE A 144 -11.46 -4.14 -8.67
C ILE A 144 -11.91 -4.67 -7.31
N TYR A 145 -11.17 -4.39 -6.25
CA TYR A 145 -11.53 -4.81 -4.89
C TYR A 145 -12.83 -4.17 -4.37
N HIS A 146 -13.09 -2.93 -4.77
CA HIS A 146 -14.29 -2.22 -4.30
C HIS A 146 -15.56 -2.66 -5.03
N GLN A 147 -15.50 -2.82 -6.34
CA GLN A 147 -16.67 -3.00 -7.20
C GLN A 147 -17.02 -4.46 -7.48
N CYS A 148 -16.03 -5.38 -7.54
CA CYS A 148 -16.30 -6.76 -7.86
C CYS A 148 -16.93 -7.48 -6.68
N LYS A 149 -18.11 -8.05 -6.90
CA LYS A 149 -18.82 -8.89 -5.93
C LYS A 149 -18.58 -10.38 -6.16
N PHE A 150 -18.22 -10.76 -7.37
CA PHE A 150 -18.07 -12.16 -7.80
C PHE A 150 -16.63 -12.41 -8.25
N LYS A 151 -16.16 -13.62 -7.96
CA LYS A 151 -14.81 -14.09 -8.24
C LYS A 151 -14.47 -14.02 -9.73
N ASP A 152 -15.36 -14.45 -10.59
CA ASP A 152 -15.14 -14.51 -12.04
C ASP A 152 -15.00 -13.12 -12.66
N ILE A 153 -15.80 -12.15 -12.17
CA ILE A 153 -15.70 -10.76 -12.59
C ILE A 153 -14.35 -10.17 -12.12
N ALA A 154 -13.94 -10.48 -10.90
CA ALA A 154 -12.67 -10.03 -10.36
C ALA A 154 -11.49 -10.59 -11.17
N LEU A 155 -11.54 -11.87 -11.54
CA LEU A 155 -10.57 -12.55 -12.39
C LEU A 155 -10.38 -11.84 -13.73
N THR A 156 -11.49 -11.61 -14.43
CA THR A 156 -11.48 -10.92 -15.73
C THR A 156 -10.90 -9.51 -15.63
N ARG A 157 -11.26 -8.77 -14.56
CA ARG A 157 -10.73 -7.41 -14.37
C ARG A 157 -9.26 -7.39 -13.96
N LEU A 158 -8.79 -8.36 -13.17
CA LEU A 158 -7.38 -8.53 -12.86
C LEU A 158 -6.57 -8.90 -14.10
N ALA A 159 -7.08 -9.79 -14.97
CA ALA A 159 -6.41 -10.11 -16.23
C ALA A 159 -6.21 -8.85 -17.09
N ARG A 160 -7.25 -8.02 -17.25
CA ARG A 160 -7.14 -6.74 -17.97
C ARG A 160 -6.14 -5.78 -17.30
N TRP A 161 -6.11 -5.75 -15.97
CA TRP A 161 -5.17 -4.93 -15.23
C TRP A 161 -3.72 -5.41 -15.46
N TYR A 162 -3.47 -6.72 -15.54
CA TYR A 162 -2.15 -7.26 -15.90
C TYR A 162 -1.73 -6.83 -17.32
N ASP A 163 -2.62 -6.91 -18.30
CA ASP A 163 -2.34 -6.44 -19.66
C ASP A 163 -1.97 -4.96 -19.69
N GLU A 164 -2.63 -4.13 -18.88
CA GLU A 164 -2.32 -2.71 -18.77
C GLU A 164 -0.96 -2.47 -18.11
N VAL A 165 -0.62 -3.25 -17.09
CA VAL A 165 0.70 -3.20 -16.45
C VAL A 165 1.79 -3.57 -17.45
N ASP A 166 1.62 -4.66 -18.19
CA ASP A 166 2.59 -5.12 -19.18
C ASP A 166 2.78 -4.08 -20.30
N LYS A 167 1.69 -3.52 -20.82
CA LYS A 167 1.73 -2.46 -21.82
C LYS A 167 2.35 -1.15 -21.31
N SER A 168 2.32 -0.90 -20.01
CA SER A 168 2.93 0.30 -19.42
C SER A 168 4.45 0.25 -19.42
N GLY A 169 5.05 -0.95 -19.39
CA GLY A 169 6.49 -1.15 -19.25
C GLY A 169 7.07 -0.74 -17.90
N PHE A 170 6.25 -0.41 -16.90
CA PHE A 170 6.71 0.05 -15.60
C PHE A 170 7.23 -1.11 -14.75
N LEU A 171 8.55 -1.16 -14.52
CA LEU A 171 9.18 -2.19 -13.69
C LEU A 171 8.61 -2.25 -12.27
N THR A 172 8.24 -1.10 -11.70
CA THR A 172 7.61 -0.99 -10.38
C THR A 172 6.29 -1.76 -10.34
N PHE A 173 5.40 -1.56 -11.30
CA PHE A 173 4.14 -2.26 -11.42
C PHE A 173 4.30 -3.71 -11.87
N GLY A 174 5.29 -4.04 -12.68
CA GLY A 174 5.64 -5.43 -13.00
C GLY A 174 5.98 -6.26 -11.76
N ARG A 175 6.64 -5.66 -10.75
CA ARG A 175 6.87 -6.32 -9.45
C ARG A 175 5.56 -6.53 -8.67
N VAL A 176 4.67 -5.55 -8.68
CA VAL A 176 3.33 -5.68 -8.06
C VAL A 176 2.54 -6.80 -8.72
N ALA A 177 2.51 -6.85 -10.05
CA ALA A 177 1.83 -7.89 -10.81
C ALA A 177 2.35 -9.29 -10.46
N ARG A 178 3.67 -9.48 -10.43
CA ARG A 178 4.28 -10.75 -10.01
C ARG A 178 3.91 -11.14 -8.58
N SER A 179 3.92 -10.19 -7.65
CA SER A 179 3.51 -10.44 -6.26
C SER A 179 2.05 -10.90 -6.17
N ILE A 180 1.15 -10.25 -6.92
CA ILE A 180 -0.27 -10.65 -6.97
C ILE A 180 -0.41 -12.04 -7.63
N GLN A 181 0.35 -12.35 -8.68
CA GLN A 181 0.33 -13.67 -9.33
C GLN A 181 0.80 -14.78 -8.37
N THR A 182 1.84 -14.53 -7.59
CA THR A 182 2.35 -15.49 -6.60
C THR A 182 1.31 -15.85 -5.54
N HIS A 183 0.52 -14.87 -5.10
CA HIS A 183 -0.51 -15.04 -4.07
C HIS A 183 -1.94 -15.10 -4.64
N TYR A 184 -2.07 -15.39 -5.93
CA TYR A 184 -3.31 -15.32 -6.69
C TYR A 184 -4.49 -16.03 -6.04
N LEU A 185 -4.32 -17.29 -5.61
CA LEU A 185 -5.40 -18.07 -5.02
C LEU A 185 -5.94 -17.41 -3.74
N ASP A 186 -5.06 -16.95 -2.88
CA ASP A 186 -5.42 -16.34 -1.60
C ASP A 186 -6.03 -14.94 -1.82
N ILE A 187 -5.60 -14.22 -2.86
CA ILE A 187 -6.16 -12.93 -3.28
C ILE A 187 -7.58 -13.09 -3.81
N ILE A 188 -7.82 -14.08 -4.67
CA ILE A 188 -9.12 -14.32 -5.26
C ILE A 188 -10.15 -14.84 -4.24
N ASN A 189 -9.70 -15.50 -3.19
CA ASN A 189 -10.56 -15.92 -2.10
C ASN A 189 -11.24 -14.75 -1.38
N PHE A 190 -10.65 -13.54 -1.40
CA PHE A 190 -11.28 -12.34 -0.86
C PHE A 190 -12.68 -12.08 -1.46
N PHE A 191 -12.89 -12.36 -2.75
CA PHE A 191 -14.15 -12.03 -3.43
C PHE A 191 -15.32 -12.99 -3.09
N GLU A 192 -15.08 -14.06 -2.31
CA GLU A 192 -16.15 -14.94 -1.86
C GLU A 192 -16.88 -14.39 -0.64
N ARG A 193 -16.16 -13.85 0.34
CA ARG A 193 -16.73 -13.35 1.60
C ARG A 193 -16.30 -11.95 1.98
N ARG A 194 -15.35 -11.38 1.24
CA ARG A 194 -14.79 -10.03 1.46
C ARG A 194 -14.19 -9.84 2.86
N ALA A 195 -13.60 -10.90 3.42
CA ALA A 195 -12.96 -10.85 4.72
C ALA A 195 -11.75 -9.88 4.71
N THR A 196 -11.61 -9.13 5.79
CA THR A 196 -10.52 -8.17 5.98
C THR A 196 -9.92 -8.32 7.37
N ASN A 197 -8.70 -7.81 7.57
CA ASN A 197 -8.07 -7.74 8.89
C ASN A 197 -8.56 -6.54 9.74
N ALA A 198 -9.62 -5.84 9.32
CA ALA A 198 -10.07 -4.61 9.98
C ALA A 198 -10.34 -4.79 11.48
N GLU A 199 -10.91 -5.93 11.90
CA GLU A 199 -11.14 -6.23 13.31
C GLU A 199 -9.82 -6.43 14.08
N ALA A 200 -8.88 -7.19 13.47
CA ALA A 200 -7.56 -7.40 14.07
C ALA A 200 -6.75 -6.09 14.13
N GLU A 201 -6.83 -5.24 13.11
CA GLU A 201 -6.20 -3.92 13.12
C GLU A 201 -6.82 -2.99 14.18
N SER A 202 -8.14 -2.99 14.32
CA SER A 202 -8.84 -2.25 15.38
C SER A 202 -8.42 -2.73 16.76
N PHE A 203 -8.35 -4.06 16.98
CA PHE A 203 -7.87 -4.64 18.23
C PHE A 203 -6.40 -4.28 18.51
N ASN A 204 -5.53 -4.39 17.51
CA ASN A 204 -4.13 -3.99 17.63
C ASN A 204 -3.97 -2.48 17.93
N ALA A 205 -4.82 -1.62 17.37
CA ALA A 205 -4.83 -0.20 17.68
C ALA A 205 -5.22 0.05 19.15
N LYS A 206 -6.22 -0.68 19.67
CA LYS A 206 -6.60 -0.62 21.10
C LYS A 206 -5.45 -1.08 21.99
N ILE A 207 -4.75 -2.18 21.63
CA ILE A 207 -3.56 -2.65 22.37
C ILE A 207 -2.46 -1.59 22.37
N LYS A 208 -2.19 -0.94 21.23
CA LYS A 208 -1.19 0.13 21.12
C LYS A 208 -1.56 1.35 21.97
N ALA A 209 -2.82 1.78 21.93
CA ALA A 209 -3.32 2.87 22.74
C ALA A 209 -3.22 2.56 24.24
N PHE A 210 -3.63 1.37 24.64
CA PHE A 210 -3.49 0.87 26.02
C PHE A 210 -2.02 0.86 26.44
N ARG A 211 -1.13 0.30 25.62
CA ARG A 211 0.32 0.27 25.92
C ARG A 211 0.91 1.68 26.06
N ALA A 212 0.41 2.66 25.33
CA ALA A 212 0.87 4.04 25.44
C ALA A 212 0.55 4.67 26.81
N GLN A 213 -0.57 4.27 27.43
CA GLN A 213 -0.94 4.69 28.80
C GLN A 213 -0.03 4.07 29.87
N PHE A 214 0.55 2.91 29.60
CA PHE A 214 1.45 2.17 30.50
C PHE A 214 2.92 2.34 30.12
N ARG A 215 3.32 3.49 29.57
CA ARG A 215 4.73 3.77 29.27
C ARG A 215 5.57 3.67 30.55
N GLY A 216 6.65 2.86 30.49
CA GLY A 216 7.55 2.63 31.61
C GLY A 216 7.24 1.38 32.43
N VAL A 217 6.10 0.75 32.29
CA VAL A 217 5.80 -0.54 32.92
C VAL A 217 6.56 -1.65 32.22
N ARG A 218 7.52 -2.27 32.93
CA ARG A 218 8.35 -3.37 32.41
C ARG A 218 7.75 -4.75 32.67
N ASP A 219 6.81 -4.87 33.60
CA ASP A 219 6.18 -6.14 33.98
C ASP A 219 5.17 -6.56 32.88
N ARG A 220 5.56 -7.61 32.14
CA ARG A 220 4.72 -8.20 31.09
C ARG A 220 3.48 -8.90 31.64
N ALA A 221 3.57 -9.54 32.81
CA ALA A 221 2.45 -10.26 33.39
C ALA A 221 1.37 -9.29 33.86
N PHE A 222 1.75 -8.19 34.50
CA PHE A 222 0.85 -7.13 34.87
C PHE A 222 0.20 -6.48 33.66
N PHE A 223 0.97 -6.17 32.61
CA PHE A 223 0.44 -5.62 31.36
C PHE A 223 -0.60 -6.52 30.72
N LEU A 224 -0.30 -7.83 30.60
CA LEU A 224 -1.22 -8.81 30.01
C LEU A 224 -2.47 -9.02 30.87
N TYR A 225 -2.34 -9.01 32.19
CA TYR A 225 -3.47 -9.08 33.11
C TYR A 225 -4.41 -7.90 32.93
N ARG A 226 -3.88 -6.68 32.83
CA ARG A 226 -4.67 -5.47 32.58
C ARG A 226 -5.31 -5.47 31.20
N LEU A 227 -4.59 -5.92 30.19
CA LEU A 227 -5.09 -6.04 28.81
C LEU A 227 -6.25 -7.04 28.70
N ALA A 228 -6.19 -8.15 29.44
CA ALA A 228 -7.24 -9.18 29.42
C ALA A 228 -8.56 -8.71 30.10
N LYS A 229 -8.54 -7.55 30.78
CA LYS A 229 -9.73 -6.94 31.42
C LYS A 229 -10.34 -5.79 30.60
N LEU A 230 -9.79 -5.50 29.43
CA LEU A 230 -10.36 -4.56 28.45
C LEU A 230 -11.43 -5.26 27.61
#